data_db9fd634265901fbcdd44245df1431c1
#
_entry.id   db9fd634265901fbcdd44245df1431c1
#
_cell.length_a   1.000
_cell.length_b   1.000
_cell.length_c   1.000
_cell.angle_alpha   90.00
_cell.angle_beta   90.00
_cell.angle_gamma   90.00
#
_symmetry.space_group_name_H-M   'P 1'
#
loop_
_entity.id
_entity.type
_entity.pdbx_description
1 polymer ?
#
loop_
_entity_poly.entity_id
_entity_poly.type
_entity_poly.pdbx_seq_one_letter_code
_entity_poly.pdbx_strand_id
1 'polypeptide(L)'
;MKKYTKAIAGAMALVSAVTAFSGCSGSGTPAASGATSSSTASTTGETQKQMSENEGVQSAVGNVSAAEDYKDIKVDTKIKWMAWWDIQEASPAVEVFKKLYGTPANKPKGYESVDDANVFVNIKVTTYADRYTGLAKLVQSDDSPDCFPFEICNYPYSVYQNLFQSLDGVIDFTTDDWADYKEAIDKFNWGGKNYCPIMSLTPTSYLWYRKSVVEEAGLDDPWELYEKGEWTWSTFMEMARKFSDPENGKYVLDGYNPENNFVCTTGTPLVSLEGGKLVSHMNDANIEKCLDMLRSFDNTQEQLRYPRDTENSWTPSYNEWADGNTLFFEDGSWRYEETWRKFKKKNKWEDDEVNFVPFPQMDGADKYYQSMKQDSIMLVAGAKNIDGYKAWIYSNLVASNDPEIAK
;
A
#
# COMPACT_ATOMS: atom_id res chain seq x y z
N MET A 1 -2.78 39.17 3.95
CA MET A 1 -3.72 38.13 3.48
C MET A 1 -3.65 37.82 1.97
N LYS A 2 -3.59 38.78 1.03
CA LYS A 2 -3.55 38.47 -0.43
C LYS A 2 -2.23 37.87 -0.98
N LYS A 3 -1.13 37.90 -0.26
CA LYS A 3 0.16 37.32 -0.71
C LYS A 3 0.34 35.83 -0.36
N TYR A 4 -0.36 35.34 0.64
CA TYR A 4 -0.24 33.95 1.11
C TYR A 4 -1.08 32.96 0.30
N THR A 5 -2.23 33.38 -0.23
CA THR A 5 -3.11 32.57 -1.07
C THR A 5 -2.44 32.10 -2.39
N LYS A 6 -1.45 32.86 -2.90
CA LYS A 6 -0.72 32.50 -4.14
C LYS A 6 0.37 31.44 -3.91
N ALA A 7 0.95 31.39 -2.71
CA ALA A 7 1.98 30.40 -2.38
C ALA A 7 1.36 29.01 -2.08
N ILE A 8 0.19 28.99 -1.44
CA ILE A 8 -0.56 27.75 -1.16
C ILE A 8 -1.11 27.15 -2.46
N ALA A 9 -1.57 27.98 -3.39
CA ALA A 9 -2.01 27.53 -4.73
C ALA A 9 -0.84 26.92 -5.55
N GLY A 10 0.39 27.40 -5.35
CA GLY A 10 1.58 26.87 -6.02
C GLY A 10 1.99 25.48 -5.51
N ALA A 11 1.92 25.24 -4.20
CA ALA A 11 2.27 23.94 -3.61
C ALA A 11 1.22 22.85 -3.94
N MET A 12 -0.07 23.21 -4.02
CA MET A 12 -1.12 22.28 -4.43
C MET A 12 -1.16 22.03 -5.94
N ALA A 13 -0.73 22.98 -6.77
CA ALA A 13 -0.60 22.77 -8.22
C ALA A 13 0.50 21.72 -8.54
N LEU A 14 1.52 21.58 -7.70
CA LEU A 14 2.57 20.56 -7.86
C LEU A 14 2.05 19.14 -7.54
N VAL A 15 1.15 18.98 -6.59
CA VAL A 15 0.54 17.67 -6.28
C VAL A 15 -0.56 17.30 -7.30
N SER A 16 -1.22 18.29 -7.90
CA SER A 16 -2.27 18.08 -8.92
C SER A 16 -1.74 18.04 -10.36
N ALA A 17 -0.54 18.57 -10.64
CA ALA A 17 0.03 18.68 -11.98
C ALA A 17 0.68 17.39 -12.49
N VAL A 18 0.91 16.39 -11.63
CA VAL A 18 1.44 15.07 -12.05
C VAL A 18 0.39 14.22 -12.77
N THR A 19 -0.90 14.60 -12.72
CA THR A 19 -1.98 13.87 -13.40
C THR A 19 -2.53 14.53 -14.67
N ALA A 20 -2.02 15.70 -15.11
CA ALA A 20 -2.66 16.47 -16.18
C ALA A 20 -1.84 16.75 -17.45
N PHE A 21 -0.62 16.19 -17.60
CA PHE A 21 0.16 16.36 -18.83
C PHE A 21 0.59 15.04 -19.46
N SER A 22 -0.32 14.44 -20.21
CA SER A 22 0.01 13.59 -21.35
C SER A 22 -1.12 13.70 -22.41
N GLY A 23 -0.97 14.67 -23.24
CA GLY A 23 -1.77 14.84 -24.45
C GLY A 23 -1.19 15.87 -25.37
N CYS A 24 -0.63 15.41 -26.46
CA CYS A 24 -0.44 15.98 -27.79
C CYS A 24 0.99 16.10 -28.32
N SER A 25 1.27 15.16 -29.19
CA SER A 25 1.81 15.23 -30.56
C SER A 25 3.18 15.85 -30.83
N GLY A 26 4.01 15.05 -31.49
CA GLY A 26 5.14 15.51 -32.31
C GLY A 26 6.14 14.41 -32.61
N SER A 27 6.07 13.89 -33.81
CA SER A 27 6.95 12.91 -34.45
C SER A 27 8.44 13.15 -34.25
N GLY A 28 9.18 12.11 -33.89
CA GLY A 28 10.63 12.09 -33.98
C GLY A 28 11.20 10.88 -33.28
N THR A 29 11.41 9.79 -34.02
CA THR A 29 12.15 8.60 -33.56
C THR A 29 13.61 8.97 -33.35
N PRO A 30 14.23 8.54 -32.26
CA PRO A 30 15.44 7.76 -32.35
C PRO A 30 15.44 6.48 -31.50
N ALA A 31 16.33 5.62 -31.92
CA ALA A 31 16.51 4.21 -31.68
C ALA A 31 16.50 3.77 -30.21
N ALA A 32 15.98 2.56 -30.03
CA ALA A 32 16.04 1.75 -28.86
C ALA A 32 17.50 1.50 -28.39
N SER A 33 17.77 1.79 -27.11
CA SER A 33 18.76 1.06 -26.35
C SER A 33 18.01 0.32 -25.24
N GLY A 34 18.01 -1.01 -25.33
CA GLY A 34 17.31 -1.89 -24.41
C GLY A 34 17.89 -1.83 -23.01
N ALA A 35 17.06 -1.46 -22.06
CA ALA A 35 17.24 -1.85 -20.67
C ALA A 35 16.20 -2.93 -20.39
N THR A 36 16.65 -4.17 -20.49
CA THR A 36 15.93 -5.37 -20.04
C THR A 36 15.80 -5.29 -18.52
N SER A 37 14.63 -4.92 -18.05
CA SER A 37 14.25 -5.10 -16.66
C SER A 37 13.93 -6.59 -16.41
N SER A 38 14.97 -7.38 -16.15
CA SER A 38 14.87 -8.75 -15.67
C SER A 38 15.07 -8.75 -14.14
N SER A 39 14.02 -8.45 -13.36
CA SER A 39 14.08 -8.57 -11.91
C SER A 39 12.86 -9.22 -11.25
N THR A 40 11.89 -9.68 -12.04
CA THR A 40 10.65 -10.29 -11.51
C THR A 40 10.71 -11.81 -11.32
N ALA A 41 11.70 -12.50 -11.89
CA ALA A 41 11.74 -13.96 -11.83
C ALA A 41 12.48 -14.56 -10.62
N SER A 42 13.33 -13.80 -9.92
CA SER A 42 14.08 -14.35 -8.79
C SER A 42 13.39 -14.20 -7.43
N THR A 43 12.48 -13.24 -7.30
CA THR A 43 11.75 -13.01 -6.04
C THR A 43 10.67 -14.07 -5.79
N THR A 44 10.02 -14.54 -6.86
CA THR A 44 8.95 -15.54 -6.79
C THR A 44 9.46 -16.90 -6.24
N GLY A 45 10.64 -17.33 -6.67
CA GLY A 45 11.22 -18.61 -6.26
C GLY A 45 11.70 -18.63 -4.80
N GLU A 46 12.22 -17.52 -4.29
CA GLU A 46 12.68 -17.42 -2.89
C GLU A 46 11.51 -17.31 -1.91
N THR A 47 10.48 -16.54 -2.24
CA THR A 47 9.27 -16.43 -1.42
C THR A 47 8.51 -17.76 -1.37
N GLN A 48 8.38 -18.47 -2.49
CA GLN A 48 7.79 -19.80 -2.54
C GLN A 48 8.56 -20.82 -1.69
N LYS A 49 9.90 -20.74 -1.71
CA LYS A 49 10.75 -21.62 -0.90
C LYS A 49 10.64 -21.31 0.59
N GLN A 50 10.56 -20.05 1.00
CA GLN A 50 10.39 -19.66 2.40
C GLN A 50 9.03 -20.09 2.97
N MET A 51 7.95 -20.02 2.19
CA MET A 51 6.63 -20.46 2.62
C MET A 51 6.53 -21.97 2.77
N SER A 52 7.16 -22.73 1.85
CA SER A 52 7.22 -24.20 1.96
C SER A 52 8.08 -24.69 3.13
N GLU A 53 8.96 -23.85 3.67
CA GLU A 53 9.85 -24.15 4.79
C GLU A 53 9.29 -23.67 6.15
N ASN A 54 8.21 -22.85 6.18
CA ASN A 54 7.59 -22.41 7.43
C ASN A 54 6.52 -23.40 7.92
N GLU A 55 6.97 -24.39 8.68
CA GLU A 55 6.11 -25.43 9.27
C GLU A 55 4.97 -24.84 10.13
N GLY A 56 5.17 -23.71 10.76
CA GLY A 56 4.17 -23.02 11.59
C GLY A 56 2.99 -22.54 10.75
N VAL A 57 3.26 -21.82 9.65
CA VAL A 57 2.23 -21.33 8.73
C VAL A 57 1.47 -22.49 8.09
N GLN A 58 2.16 -23.55 7.66
CA GLN A 58 1.51 -24.73 7.10
C GLN A 58 0.61 -25.46 8.11
N SER A 59 1.05 -25.55 9.37
CA SER A 59 0.25 -26.10 10.44
C SER A 59 -0.99 -25.26 10.72
N ALA A 60 -0.86 -23.94 10.76
CA ALA A 60 -1.96 -23.00 10.95
C ALA A 60 -2.99 -23.12 9.81
N VAL A 61 -2.53 -23.06 8.56
CA VAL A 61 -3.39 -23.27 7.37
C VAL A 61 -4.10 -24.64 7.43
N GLY A 62 -3.40 -25.70 7.88
CA GLY A 62 -3.98 -27.03 8.07
C GLY A 62 -5.16 -27.07 9.02
N ASN A 63 -5.23 -26.18 9.99
CA ASN A 63 -6.28 -26.09 11.02
C ASN A 63 -7.44 -25.15 10.66
N VAL A 64 -7.35 -24.39 9.56
CA VAL A 64 -8.41 -23.46 9.13
C VAL A 64 -9.67 -24.23 8.74
N SER A 65 -10.82 -23.71 9.15
CA SER A 65 -12.15 -24.14 8.72
C SER A 65 -12.96 -22.93 8.26
N ALA A 66 -13.83 -23.12 7.25
CA ALA A 66 -14.69 -22.04 6.80
C ALA A 66 -15.81 -21.76 7.79
N ALA A 67 -16.14 -20.48 7.97
CA ALA A 67 -17.34 -20.07 8.70
C ALA A 67 -18.63 -20.53 8.00
N GLU A 68 -19.75 -20.51 8.71
CA GLU A 68 -21.03 -21.04 8.27
C GLU A 68 -21.46 -20.50 6.90
N ASP A 69 -21.26 -19.19 6.66
CA ASP A 69 -21.68 -18.51 5.43
C ASP A 69 -20.78 -18.82 4.22
N TYR A 70 -19.65 -19.47 4.44
CA TYR A 70 -18.63 -19.75 3.41
C TYR A 70 -18.33 -21.22 3.19
N LYS A 71 -18.78 -22.12 4.07
CA LYS A 71 -18.43 -23.57 4.05
C LYS A 71 -18.99 -24.33 2.85
N ASP A 72 -20.13 -23.88 2.30
CA ASP A 72 -20.83 -24.57 1.21
C ASP A 72 -20.49 -24.00 -0.19
N ILE A 73 -19.56 -23.04 -0.27
CA ILE A 73 -19.12 -22.47 -1.53
C ILE A 73 -18.38 -23.53 -2.36
N LYS A 74 -18.75 -23.65 -3.63
CA LYS A 74 -18.09 -24.52 -4.59
C LYS A 74 -17.46 -23.70 -5.71
N VAL A 75 -16.16 -23.84 -5.87
CA VAL A 75 -15.41 -23.12 -6.88
C VAL A 75 -14.87 -24.11 -7.91
N ASP A 76 -15.61 -24.28 -9.01
CA ASP A 76 -15.25 -25.20 -10.06
C ASP A 76 -14.34 -24.61 -11.14
N THR A 77 -14.35 -23.29 -11.28
CA THR A 77 -13.63 -22.55 -12.34
C THR A 77 -12.57 -21.63 -11.72
N LYS A 78 -11.38 -21.60 -12.33
CA LYS A 78 -10.28 -20.74 -11.93
C LYS A 78 -10.70 -19.26 -11.98
N ILE A 79 -10.21 -18.48 -11.03
CA ILE A 79 -10.57 -17.06 -10.83
C ILE A 79 -9.75 -16.20 -11.78
N LYS A 80 -10.39 -15.31 -12.53
CA LYS A 80 -9.72 -14.34 -13.38
C LYS A 80 -9.28 -13.13 -12.54
N TRP A 81 -7.98 -13.05 -12.29
CA TRP A 81 -7.32 -11.95 -11.58
C TRP A 81 -6.72 -10.96 -12.57
N MET A 82 -7.11 -9.71 -12.49
CA MET A 82 -6.50 -8.63 -13.28
C MET A 82 -5.84 -7.62 -12.35
N ALA A 83 -4.53 -7.46 -12.48
CA ALA A 83 -3.76 -6.46 -11.76
C ALA A 83 -2.47 -6.14 -12.51
N TRP A 84 -1.65 -5.26 -11.95
CA TRP A 84 -0.29 -4.96 -12.42
C TRP A 84 0.77 -5.89 -11.83
N TRP A 85 0.35 -6.85 -11.02
CA TRP A 85 1.15 -7.98 -10.53
C TRP A 85 0.37 -9.28 -10.65
N ASP A 86 1.09 -10.38 -10.76
CA ASP A 86 0.51 -11.72 -10.80
C ASP A 86 0.27 -12.24 -9.37
N ILE A 87 -0.84 -12.92 -9.13
CA ILE A 87 -1.06 -13.64 -7.87
C ILE A 87 0.02 -14.71 -7.72
N GLN A 88 0.57 -14.77 -6.51
CA GLN A 88 1.53 -15.82 -6.15
C GLN A 88 0.78 -17.03 -5.62
N GLU A 89 0.82 -18.12 -6.38
CA GLU A 89 0.08 -19.36 -6.09
C GLU A 89 0.51 -20.07 -4.80
N ALA A 90 1.62 -19.68 -4.20
CA ALA A 90 2.11 -20.18 -2.92
C ALA A 90 1.94 -19.15 -1.77
N SER A 91 1.11 -18.10 -1.95
CA SER A 91 0.85 -17.14 -0.88
C SER A 91 -0.04 -17.76 0.22
N PRO A 92 0.04 -17.27 1.49
CA PRO A 92 -0.79 -17.78 2.58
C PRO A 92 -2.28 -17.82 2.24
N ALA A 93 -2.80 -16.77 1.63
CA ALA A 93 -4.22 -16.69 1.26
C ALA A 93 -4.61 -17.74 0.19
N VAL A 94 -3.71 -18.05 -0.75
CA VAL A 94 -3.95 -19.12 -1.74
C VAL A 94 -3.91 -20.50 -1.09
N GLU A 95 -3.02 -20.72 -0.14
CA GLU A 95 -3.00 -21.99 0.59
C GLU A 95 -4.25 -22.17 1.48
N VAL A 96 -4.73 -21.08 2.12
CA VAL A 96 -6.04 -21.09 2.82
C VAL A 96 -7.16 -21.40 1.83
N PHE A 97 -7.16 -20.78 0.65
CA PHE A 97 -8.16 -21.05 -0.38
C PHE A 97 -8.16 -22.52 -0.80
N LYS A 98 -7.00 -23.08 -1.11
CA LYS A 98 -6.86 -24.50 -1.49
C LYS A 98 -7.31 -25.43 -0.37
N LYS A 99 -7.02 -25.09 0.89
CA LYS A 99 -7.45 -25.85 2.07
C LYS A 99 -8.97 -25.88 2.21
N LEU A 100 -9.64 -24.73 2.00
CA LEU A 100 -11.08 -24.60 2.23
C LEU A 100 -11.92 -25.07 1.03
N TYR A 101 -11.46 -24.80 -0.20
CA TYR A 101 -12.26 -24.96 -1.41
C TYR A 101 -11.63 -25.87 -2.47
N GLY A 102 -10.39 -26.31 -2.26
CA GLY A 102 -9.64 -27.08 -3.25
C GLY A 102 -9.09 -26.22 -4.39
N THR A 103 -8.54 -26.89 -5.41
CA THR A 103 -8.06 -26.22 -6.63
C THR A 103 -9.10 -26.34 -7.72
N PRO A 104 -9.60 -25.23 -8.31
CA PRO A 104 -10.62 -25.27 -9.36
C PRO A 104 -10.13 -26.02 -10.59
N ALA A 105 -10.92 -26.97 -11.09
CA ALA A 105 -10.55 -27.83 -12.21
C ALA A 105 -10.76 -27.18 -13.59
N ASN A 106 -11.82 -26.35 -13.72
CA ASN A 106 -12.18 -25.75 -14.99
C ASN A 106 -11.39 -24.47 -15.26
N LYS A 107 -10.97 -24.28 -16.51
CA LYS A 107 -10.27 -23.09 -16.99
C LYS A 107 -11.23 -22.20 -17.78
N PRO A 108 -11.18 -20.86 -17.60
CA PRO A 108 -11.93 -19.97 -18.47
C PRO A 108 -11.50 -20.13 -19.93
N LYS A 109 -12.43 -19.87 -20.85
CA LYS A 109 -12.13 -19.93 -22.28
C LYS A 109 -10.98 -18.98 -22.64
N GLY A 110 -10.04 -19.48 -23.43
CA GLY A 110 -8.82 -18.74 -23.82
C GLY A 110 -7.65 -18.89 -22.87
N TYR A 111 -7.82 -19.63 -21.76
CA TYR A 111 -6.79 -19.85 -20.73
C TYR A 111 -6.51 -21.34 -20.50
N GLU A 112 -6.70 -22.16 -21.51
CA GLU A 112 -6.56 -23.63 -21.45
C GLU A 112 -5.14 -24.08 -21.08
N SER A 113 -4.13 -23.22 -21.30
CA SER A 113 -2.73 -23.49 -20.98
C SER A 113 -2.33 -23.21 -19.52
N VAL A 114 -3.22 -22.62 -18.71
CA VAL A 114 -2.93 -22.36 -17.28
C VAL A 114 -2.72 -23.68 -16.54
N ASP A 115 -1.72 -23.72 -15.66
CA ASP A 115 -1.38 -24.89 -14.86
C ASP A 115 -2.59 -25.38 -14.05
N ASP A 116 -2.78 -26.68 -13.99
CA ASP A 116 -3.88 -27.30 -13.23
C ASP A 116 -3.77 -27.02 -11.73
N ALA A 117 -2.56 -26.88 -11.20
CA ALA A 117 -2.29 -26.58 -9.80
C ALA A 117 -2.64 -25.13 -9.39
N ASN A 118 -2.86 -24.25 -10.36
CA ASN A 118 -3.17 -22.86 -10.10
C ASN A 118 -4.65 -22.65 -9.74
N VAL A 119 -4.91 -21.72 -8.84
CA VAL A 119 -6.25 -21.21 -8.51
C VAL A 119 -6.66 -20.13 -9.48
N PHE A 120 -5.69 -19.35 -9.96
CA PHE A 120 -5.94 -18.12 -10.73
C PHE A 120 -5.54 -18.22 -12.19
N VAL A 121 -6.18 -17.36 -12.96
CA VAL A 121 -5.77 -16.91 -14.28
C VAL A 121 -5.34 -15.45 -14.17
N ASN A 122 -4.07 -15.17 -14.40
CA ASN A 122 -3.52 -13.82 -14.33
C ASN A 122 -3.76 -13.07 -15.66
N ILE A 123 -4.51 -11.97 -15.61
CA ILE A 123 -4.72 -11.05 -16.73
C ILE A 123 -3.83 -9.84 -16.51
N LYS A 124 -2.70 -9.81 -17.22
CA LYS A 124 -1.72 -8.75 -17.06
C LYS A 124 -2.13 -7.47 -17.73
N VAL A 125 -2.08 -6.36 -17.02
CA VAL A 125 -2.24 -5.03 -17.61
C VAL A 125 -1.01 -4.68 -18.47
N THR A 126 -1.22 -3.93 -19.56
CA THR A 126 -0.12 -3.56 -20.44
C THR A 126 0.85 -2.58 -19.76
N THR A 127 0.28 -1.54 -19.10
CA THR A 127 1.03 -0.59 -18.29
C THR A 127 0.20 -0.22 -17.06
N TYR A 128 0.85 0.23 -15.99
CA TYR A 128 0.13 0.72 -14.80
C TYR A 128 -0.82 1.87 -15.14
N ALA A 129 -0.43 2.78 -16.04
CA ALA A 129 -1.26 3.90 -16.48
C ALA A 129 -2.56 3.45 -17.18
N ASP A 130 -2.52 2.35 -17.93
CA ASP A 130 -3.64 1.86 -18.73
C ASP A 130 -4.56 0.87 -18.01
N ARG A 131 -4.30 0.56 -16.74
CA ARG A 131 -5.01 -0.51 -16.02
C ARG A 131 -6.53 -0.38 -16.01
N TYR A 132 -7.06 0.83 -15.81
CA TYR A 132 -8.50 1.07 -15.83
C TYR A 132 -9.07 1.12 -17.25
N THR A 133 -8.31 1.61 -18.21
CA THR A 133 -8.70 1.55 -19.63
C THR A 133 -8.75 0.10 -20.12
N GLY A 134 -7.77 -0.71 -19.70
CA GLY A 134 -7.75 -2.15 -19.98
C GLY A 134 -8.95 -2.87 -19.35
N LEU A 135 -9.23 -2.58 -18.07
CA LEU A 135 -10.40 -3.12 -17.37
C LEU A 135 -11.70 -2.76 -18.08
N ALA A 136 -11.89 -1.48 -18.44
CA ALA A 136 -13.08 -1.02 -19.13
C ALA A 136 -13.32 -1.74 -20.47
N LYS A 137 -12.26 -2.02 -21.24
CA LYS A 137 -12.35 -2.79 -22.48
C LYS A 137 -12.84 -4.21 -22.24
N LEU A 138 -12.36 -4.89 -21.21
CA LEU A 138 -12.79 -6.25 -20.88
C LEU A 138 -14.23 -6.28 -20.38
N VAL A 139 -14.65 -5.32 -19.56
CA VAL A 139 -16.04 -5.17 -19.11
C VAL A 139 -16.99 -4.96 -20.33
N GLN A 140 -16.60 -4.10 -21.28
CA GLN A 140 -17.39 -3.81 -22.47
C GLN A 140 -17.47 -4.99 -23.46
N SER A 141 -16.46 -5.86 -23.48
CA SER A 141 -16.42 -7.04 -24.37
C SER A 141 -17.03 -8.31 -23.76
N ASP A 142 -17.69 -8.22 -22.61
CA ASP A 142 -18.26 -9.36 -21.85
C ASP A 142 -17.20 -10.43 -21.48
N ASP A 143 -15.94 -10.00 -21.35
CA ASP A 143 -14.82 -10.84 -20.90
C ASP A 143 -14.23 -10.33 -19.57
N SER A 144 -15.10 -9.87 -18.69
CA SER A 144 -14.73 -9.28 -17.41
C SER A 144 -13.83 -10.22 -16.60
N PRO A 145 -12.75 -9.70 -15.97
CA PRO A 145 -12.10 -10.42 -14.89
C PRO A 145 -13.05 -10.54 -13.69
N ASP A 146 -12.75 -11.44 -12.75
CA ASP A 146 -13.54 -11.58 -11.53
C ASP A 146 -13.07 -10.60 -10.45
N CYS A 147 -11.77 -10.38 -10.37
CA CYS A 147 -11.10 -9.59 -9.35
C CYS A 147 -10.24 -8.47 -9.93
N PHE A 148 -10.25 -7.32 -9.25
CA PHE A 148 -9.35 -6.20 -9.47
C PHE A 148 -9.00 -5.55 -8.14
N PRO A 149 -7.72 -5.16 -7.88
CA PRO A 149 -7.34 -4.52 -6.64
C PRO A 149 -8.05 -3.19 -6.42
N PHE A 150 -8.37 -2.90 -5.18
CA PHE A 150 -8.85 -1.57 -4.80
C PHE A 150 -7.74 -0.54 -4.88
N GLU A 151 -8.07 0.67 -5.35
CA GLU A 151 -7.19 1.84 -5.31
C GLU A 151 -7.97 3.08 -4.90
N ILE A 152 -7.57 3.68 -3.79
CA ILE A 152 -8.21 4.87 -3.24
C ILE A 152 -8.22 6.05 -4.22
N CYS A 153 -7.19 6.19 -5.06
CA CYS A 153 -7.07 7.28 -6.03
C CYS A 153 -8.12 7.24 -7.15
N ASN A 154 -8.77 6.09 -7.36
CA ASN A 154 -9.83 5.91 -8.35
C ASN A 154 -11.22 5.66 -7.74
N TYR A 155 -11.31 5.54 -6.43
CA TYR A 155 -12.58 5.37 -5.75
C TYR A 155 -13.16 6.76 -5.35
N PRO A 156 -14.45 7.04 -5.52
CA PRO A 156 -15.51 6.19 -6.10
C PRO A 156 -15.67 6.34 -7.62
N TYR A 157 -14.77 7.02 -8.32
CA TYR A 157 -14.92 7.32 -9.76
C TYR A 157 -15.06 6.07 -10.61
N SER A 158 -14.27 5.04 -10.35
CA SER A 158 -14.35 3.74 -11.06
C SER A 158 -15.68 3.02 -10.83
N VAL A 159 -16.30 3.17 -9.67
CA VAL A 159 -17.66 2.68 -9.39
C VAL A 159 -18.68 3.47 -10.17
N TYR A 160 -18.56 4.81 -10.22
CA TYR A 160 -19.42 5.67 -11.04
C TYR A 160 -19.34 5.32 -12.53
N GLN A 161 -18.18 4.89 -13.01
CA GLN A 161 -17.99 4.40 -14.38
C GLN A 161 -18.57 3.00 -14.63
N ASN A 162 -19.21 2.37 -13.65
CA ASN A 162 -19.74 1.00 -13.71
C ASN A 162 -18.67 -0.06 -14.01
N LEU A 163 -17.44 0.11 -13.52
CA LEU A 163 -16.39 -0.89 -13.66
C LEU A 163 -16.49 -1.98 -12.58
N PHE A 164 -17.19 -1.70 -11.49
CA PHE A 164 -17.37 -2.62 -10.36
C PHE A 164 -18.84 -2.78 -10.02
N GLN A 165 -19.19 -3.96 -9.55
CA GLN A 165 -20.54 -4.24 -9.07
C GLN A 165 -20.58 -4.23 -7.54
N SER A 166 -21.80 -3.93 -7.02
CA SER A 166 -22.05 -3.94 -5.58
C SER A 166 -21.87 -5.33 -4.99
N LEU A 167 -21.40 -5.37 -3.77
CA LEU A 167 -21.31 -6.59 -2.94
C LEU A 167 -22.57 -6.87 -2.14
N ASP A 168 -23.58 -5.99 -2.21
CA ASP A 168 -24.85 -6.22 -1.53
C ASP A 168 -25.52 -7.48 -2.11
N GLY A 169 -25.85 -8.43 -1.23
CA GLY A 169 -26.34 -9.75 -1.60
C GLY A 169 -25.25 -10.75 -2.08
N VAL A 170 -23.99 -10.31 -2.16
CA VAL A 170 -22.82 -11.18 -2.40
C VAL A 170 -22.13 -11.52 -1.09
N ILE A 171 -21.82 -10.53 -0.26
CA ILE A 171 -21.18 -10.69 1.05
C ILE A 171 -22.08 -10.02 2.10
N ASP A 172 -22.32 -10.72 3.19
CA ASP A 172 -23.00 -10.15 4.36
C ASP A 172 -21.95 -9.57 5.33
N PHE A 173 -21.80 -8.23 5.31
CA PHE A 173 -20.90 -7.51 6.18
C PHE A 173 -21.43 -7.33 7.62
N THR A 174 -22.57 -7.93 7.99
CA THR A 174 -23.13 -7.85 9.34
C THR A 174 -22.72 -9.03 10.21
N THR A 175 -22.03 -10.02 9.66
CA THR A 175 -21.53 -11.18 10.38
C THR A 175 -20.30 -10.86 11.23
N ASP A 176 -20.02 -11.69 12.24
CA ASP A 176 -18.88 -11.52 13.14
C ASP A 176 -17.54 -11.51 12.42
N ASP A 177 -17.40 -12.22 11.30
CA ASP A 177 -16.18 -12.23 10.49
C ASP A 177 -15.74 -10.84 10.01
N TRP A 178 -16.68 -9.90 9.88
CA TRP A 178 -16.45 -8.54 9.40
C TRP A 178 -16.50 -7.46 10.50
N ALA A 179 -16.74 -7.84 11.76
CA ALA A 179 -17.01 -6.91 12.86
C ALA A 179 -15.90 -5.85 13.01
N ASP A 180 -14.63 -6.27 12.94
CA ASP A 180 -13.48 -5.39 13.11
C ASP A 180 -13.29 -4.39 11.96
N TYR A 181 -13.84 -4.69 10.77
CA TYR A 181 -13.71 -3.87 9.56
C TYR A 181 -14.98 -3.11 9.19
N LYS A 182 -16.09 -3.39 9.86
CA LYS A 182 -17.42 -2.84 9.52
C LYS A 182 -17.44 -1.30 9.44
N GLU A 183 -16.82 -0.63 10.41
CA GLU A 183 -16.74 0.84 10.40
C GLU A 183 -15.95 1.36 9.19
N ALA A 184 -14.85 0.70 8.84
CA ALA A 184 -14.06 1.08 7.67
C ALA A 184 -14.81 0.81 6.37
N ILE A 185 -15.47 -0.34 6.25
CA ILE A 185 -16.30 -0.71 5.07
C ILE A 185 -17.40 0.32 4.85
N ASP A 186 -18.07 0.75 5.92
CA ASP A 186 -19.16 1.73 5.85
C ASP A 186 -18.69 3.12 5.37
N LYS A 187 -17.43 3.50 5.63
CA LYS A 187 -16.84 4.74 5.11
C LYS A 187 -16.64 4.71 3.59
N PHE A 188 -16.52 3.52 3.01
CA PHE A 188 -16.43 3.33 1.56
C PHE A 188 -17.78 2.97 0.90
N ASN A 189 -18.90 3.17 1.61
CA ASN A 189 -20.23 3.03 1.01
C ASN A 189 -20.45 4.13 -0.04
N TRP A 190 -20.89 3.76 -1.22
CA TRP A 190 -21.20 4.70 -2.30
C TRP A 190 -22.61 4.49 -2.81
N GLY A 191 -23.41 5.55 -2.76
CA GLY A 191 -24.81 5.49 -3.19
C GLY A 191 -25.68 4.51 -2.41
N GLY A 192 -25.35 4.27 -1.13
CA GLY A 192 -26.05 3.30 -0.28
C GLY A 192 -25.65 1.84 -0.54
N LYS A 193 -24.55 1.59 -1.23
CA LYS A 193 -24.08 0.25 -1.59
C LYS A 193 -22.63 0.03 -1.19
N ASN A 194 -22.28 -1.22 -0.88
CA ASN A 194 -20.91 -1.64 -0.53
C ASN A 194 -20.18 -2.17 -1.76
N TYR A 195 -18.92 -1.76 -1.94
CA TYR A 195 -18.05 -2.16 -3.03
C TYR A 195 -16.68 -2.64 -2.56
N CYS A 196 -16.28 -2.30 -1.35
CA CYS A 196 -14.94 -2.54 -0.80
C CYS A 196 -15.00 -3.52 0.37
N PRO A 197 -14.70 -4.81 0.17
CA PRO A 197 -14.55 -5.77 1.26
C PRO A 197 -13.16 -5.55 1.87
N ILE A 198 -13.08 -4.80 2.96
CA ILE A 198 -11.81 -4.55 3.64
C ILE A 198 -11.44 -5.79 4.47
N MET A 199 -10.36 -6.46 4.09
CA MET A 199 -9.92 -7.72 4.71
C MET A 199 -8.79 -7.52 5.71
N SER A 200 -8.06 -6.40 5.60
CA SER A 200 -7.04 -5.99 6.56
C SER A 200 -6.83 -4.48 6.53
N LEU A 201 -6.33 -3.95 7.65
CA LEU A 201 -5.89 -2.58 7.80
C LEU A 201 -4.44 -2.60 8.29
N THR A 202 -3.54 -2.08 7.47
CA THR A 202 -2.12 -2.00 7.80
C THR A 202 -1.62 -0.56 7.67
N PRO A 203 -0.63 -0.13 8.45
CA PRO A 203 0.00 1.16 8.24
C PRO A 203 0.48 1.31 6.80
N THR A 204 0.21 2.47 6.19
CA THR A 204 0.59 2.74 4.79
C THR A 204 2.09 2.68 4.62
N SER A 205 2.83 3.27 5.55
CA SER A 205 4.28 3.25 5.59
C SER A 205 4.81 3.48 7.00
N TYR A 206 6.10 3.28 7.16
CA TYR A 206 6.86 3.44 8.39
C TYR A 206 8.05 4.33 8.13
N LEU A 207 8.71 4.79 9.20
CA LEU A 207 10.04 5.36 9.17
C LEU A 207 11.04 4.24 9.48
N TRP A 208 11.72 3.74 8.44
CA TRP A 208 12.79 2.76 8.55
C TRP A 208 14.07 3.46 8.99
N TYR A 209 14.80 2.87 9.96
CA TYR A 209 16.06 3.40 10.43
C TYR A 209 17.07 2.27 10.70
N ARG A 210 18.34 2.64 10.75
CA ARG A 210 19.43 1.74 11.12
C ARG A 210 19.84 2.02 12.55
N LYS A 211 19.89 0.97 13.36
CA LYS A 211 20.26 1.05 14.79
C LYS A 211 21.65 1.66 14.98
N SER A 212 22.64 1.17 14.23
CA SER A 212 24.01 1.68 14.32
C SER A 212 24.09 3.18 13.98
N VAL A 213 23.32 3.66 13.01
CA VAL A 213 23.30 5.09 12.62
C VAL A 213 22.72 5.97 13.74
N VAL A 214 21.67 5.51 14.41
CA VAL A 214 21.06 6.19 15.56
C VAL A 214 22.06 6.25 16.72
N GLU A 215 22.71 5.12 17.06
CA GLU A 215 23.69 5.01 18.12
C GLU A 215 24.94 5.88 17.85
N GLU A 216 25.51 5.81 16.65
CA GLU A 216 26.68 6.61 16.24
C GLU A 216 26.41 8.12 16.27
N ALA A 217 25.19 8.52 15.98
CA ALA A 217 24.74 9.91 16.10
C ALA A 217 24.46 10.34 17.54
N GLY A 218 24.51 9.40 18.50
CA GLY A 218 24.16 9.63 19.90
C GLY A 218 22.72 10.08 20.10
N LEU A 219 21.81 9.52 19.30
CA LEU A 219 20.37 9.75 19.37
C LEU A 219 19.71 8.67 20.23
N ASP A 220 18.56 8.99 20.81
CA ASP A 220 17.72 7.99 21.47
C ASP A 220 17.08 7.08 20.42
N ASP A 221 16.82 5.80 20.78
CA ASP A 221 16.18 4.86 19.87
C ASP A 221 14.71 5.25 19.61
N PRO A 222 14.29 5.45 18.35
CA PRO A 222 12.94 5.88 18.00
C PRO A 222 11.86 4.89 18.49
N TRP A 223 12.13 3.58 18.48
CA TRP A 223 11.19 2.59 18.98
C TRP A 223 11.00 2.67 20.50
N GLU A 224 12.09 2.86 21.24
CA GLU A 224 11.99 3.08 22.70
C GLU A 224 11.22 4.35 23.03
N LEU A 225 11.42 5.44 22.26
CA LEU A 225 10.64 6.67 22.42
C LEU A 225 9.15 6.42 22.15
N TYR A 226 8.85 5.63 21.13
CA TYR A 226 7.46 5.24 20.80
C TYR A 226 6.82 4.45 21.95
N GLU A 227 7.51 3.45 22.50
CA GLU A 227 6.99 2.64 23.61
C GLU A 227 6.77 3.47 24.90
N LYS A 228 7.57 4.51 25.11
CA LYS A 228 7.44 5.45 26.23
C LYS A 228 6.36 6.52 25.99
N GLY A 229 5.78 6.61 24.79
CA GLY A 229 4.85 7.68 24.41
C GLY A 229 5.52 9.04 24.21
N GLU A 230 6.81 9.05 23.96
CA GLU A 230 7.66 10.25 23.78
C GLU A 230 8.04 10.49 22.31
N TRP A 231 7.61 9.63 21.41
CA TRP A 231 7.82 9.75 19.96
C TRP A 231 6.86 10.76 19.36
N THR A 232 7.19 12.04 19.46
CA THR A 232 6.38 13.18 19.03
C THR A 232 7.05 13.97 17.89
N TRP A 233 6.33 14.91 17.28
CA TRP A 233 6.91 15.83 16.29
C TRP A 233 8.09 16.59 16.87
N SER A 234 7.98 17.08 18.09
CA SER A 234 9.08 17.81 18.77
C SER A 234 10.31 16.93 18.90
N THR A 235 10.15 15.70 19.39
CA THR A 235 11.26 14.75 19.54
C THR A 235 11.88 14.40 18.18
N PHE A 236 11.04 14.13 17.17
CA PHE A 236 11.51 13.89 15.79
C PHE A 236 12.33 15.09 15.27
N MET A 237 11.85 16.32 15.45
CA MET A 237 12.54 17.52 14.98
C MET A 237 13.84 17.80 15.75
N GLU A 238 13.91 17.45 17.04
CA GLU A 238 15.16 17.51 17.83
C GLU A 238 16.20 16.53 17.29
N MET A 239 15.81 15.28 17.06
CA MET A 239 16.66 14.27 16.43
C MET A 239 17.10 14.70 15.03
N ALA A 240 16.17 15.25 14.25
CA ALA A 240 16.41 15.75 12.91
C ALA A 240 17.53 16.80 12.88
N ARG A 241 17.43 17.83 13.71
CA ARG A 241 18.42 18.89 13.78
C ARG A 241 19.78 18.43 14.32
N LYS A 242 19.78 17.41 15.19
CA LYS A 242 21.03 16.84 15.72
C LYS A 242 21.76 15.99 14.69
N PHE A 243 21.03 15.29 13.81
CA PHE A 243 21.61 14.43 12.78
C PHE A 243 21.99 15.17 11.50
N SER A 244 21.19 16.17 11.09
CA SER A 244 21.35 16.85 9.80
C SER A 244 22.69 17.58 9.71
N ASP A 245 23.43 17.27 8.66
CA ASP A 245 24.69 17.94 8.27
C ASP A 245 24.80 17.91 6.73
N PRO A 246 24.05 18.80 6.05
CA PRO A 246 24.01 18.83 4.58
C PRO A 246 25.36 19.07 3.93
N GLU A 247 26.29 19.79 4.61
CA GLU A 247 27.64 20.02 4.10
C GLU A 247 28.45 18.71 4.00
N ASN A 248 28.17 17.75 4.86
CA ASN A 248 28.75 16.40 4.86
C ASN A 248 27.79 15.33 4.29
N GLY A 249 26.71 15.71 3.62
CA GLY A 249 25.78 14.80 2.94
C GLY A 249 24.86 14.06 3.90
N LYS A 250 24.63 14.54 5.14
CA LYS A 250 23.72 13.93 6.10
C LYS A 250 22.35 14.58 6.07
N TYR A 251 21.32 13.80 5.82
CA TYR A 251 19.92 14.22 5.72
C TYR A 251 19.04 13.38 6.62
N VAL A 252 17.90 13.90 7.02
CA VAL A 252 17.03 13.22 8.00
C VAL A 252 16.04 12.28 7.35
N LEU A 253 15.49 12.66 6.21
CA LEU A 253 14.34 11.98 5.65
C LEU A 253 14.45 11.82 4.13
N ASP A 254 14.22 10.60 3.67
CA ASP A 254 13.90 10.28 2.28
C ASP A 254 12.68 9.33 2.25
N GLY A 255 12.14 9.05 1.08
CA GLY A 255 10.95 8.20 0.92
C GLY A 255 10.03 8.71 -0.18
N TYR A 256 8.93 8.02 -0.43
CA TYR A 256 8.03 8.37 -1.53
C TYR A 256 7.05 9.51 -1.19
N ASN A 257 6.38 9.41 -0.05
CA ASN A 257 5.31 10.33 0.34
C ASN A 257 5.28 10.64 1.85
N PRO A 258 6.41 11.01 2.48
CA PRO A 258 6.45 11.24 3.92
C PRO A 258 5.50 12.36 4.35
N GLU A 259 5.27 13.39 3.50
CA GLU A 259 4.39 14.52 3.80
C GLU A 259 2.94 14.08 4.05
N ASN A 260 2.42 13.17 3.21
CA ASN A 260 1.06 12.66 3.37
C ASN A 260 0.90 11.92 4.71
N ASN A 261 1.91 11.17 5.11
CA ASN A 261 1.89 10.43 6.37
C ASN A 261 1.95 11.38 7.58
N PHE A 262 2.78 12.43 7.53
CA PHE A 262 2.77 13.47 8.58
C PHE A 262 1.41 14.18 8.69
N VAL A 263 0.77 14.51 7.57
CA VAL A 263 -0.59 15.08 7.60
C VAL A 263 -1.57 14.13 8.30
N CYS A 264 -1.49 12.83 8.06
CA CYS A 264 -2.36 11.87 8.74
C CYS A 264 -2.18 11.85 10.26
N THR A 265 -0.96 12.12 10.77
CA THR A 265 -0.72 12.16 12.23
C THR A 265 -1.42 13.30 12.95
N THR A 266 -1.96 14.29 12.23
CA THR A 266 -2.80 15.35 12.80
C THR A 266 -4.17 14.85 13.31
N GLY A 267 -4.61 13.67 12.85
CA GLY A 267 -5.96 13.15 13.09
C GLY A 267 -7.07 13.95 12.37
N THR A 268 -6.70 14.96 11.57
CA THR A 268 -7.63 15.83 10.85
C THR A 268 -7.66 15.43 9.37
N PRO A 269 -8.81 15.03 8.81
CA PRO A 269 -8.90 14.73 7.38
C PRO A 269 -8.76 16.03 6.56
N LEU A 270 -8.10 15.96 5.41
CA LEU A 270 -8.01 17.14 4.51
C LEU A 270 -9.37 17.52 3.93
N VAL A 271 -10.22 16.53 3.70
CA VAL A 271 -11.60 16.69 3.22
C VAL A 271 -12.48 15.67 3.91
N SER A 272 -13.65 16.08 4.39
CA SER A 272 -14.70 15.21 4.93
C SER A 272 -16.00 15.32 4.14
N LEU A 273 -16.90 14.35 4.35
CA LEU A 273 -18.26 14.39 3.83
C LEU A 273 -19.22 14.65 5.01
N GLU A 274 -19.77 15.86 5.11
CA GLU A 274 -20.62 16.28 6.20
C GLU A 274 -22.00 16.69 5.67
N GLY A 275 -23.03 16.01 6.12
CA GLY A 275 -24.39 16.27 5.64
C GLY A 275 -24.55 16.16 4.12
N GLY A 276 -23.78 15.28 3.47
CA GLY A 276 -23.77 15.07 2.02
C GLY A 276 -22.99 16.15 1.23
N LYS A 277 -22.20 16.98 1.91
CA LYS A 277 -21.36 18.01 1.28
C LYS A 277 -19.89 17.77 1.60
N LEU A 278 -19.01 18.00 0.62
CA LEU A 278 -17.58 18.00 0.84
C LEU A 278 -17.18 19.24 1.65
N VAL A 279 -16.47 19.04 2.76
CA VAL A 279 -15.93 20.06 3.64
C VAL A 279 -14.43 19.99 3.60
N SER A 280 -13.77 21.11 3.36
CA SER A 280 -12.31 21.22 3.36
C SER A 280 -11.80 21.62 4.73
N HIS A 281 -10.81 20.90 5.26
CA HIS A 281 -10.11 21.17 6.52
C HIS A 281 -8.71 21.73 6.32
N MET A 282 -8.38 22.16 5.11
CA MET A 282 -7.04 22.65 4.77
C MET A 282 -6.56 23.87 5.60
N ASN A 283 -7.48 24.59 6.23
CA ASN A 283 -7.18 25.72 7.09
C ASN A 283 -7.37 25.41 8.58
N ASP A 284 -7.56 24.14 8.94
CA ASP A 284 -7.67 23.74 10.34
C ASP A 284 -6.30 23.88 11.01
N ALA A 285 -6.28 24.30 12.26
CA ALA A 285 -5.05 24.65 12.98
C ALA A 285 -4.02 23.51 13.02
N ASN A 286 -4.48 22.25 13.11
CA ASN A 286 -3.60 21.09 13.11
C ASN A 286 -2.93 20.87 11.73
N ILE A 287 -3.67 21.10 10.65
CA ILE A 287 -3.14 21.02 9.28
C ILE A 287 -2.14 22.15 9.05
N GLU A 288 -2.46 23.38 9.47
CA GLU A 288 -1.53 24.51 9.35
C GLU A 288 -0.21 24.26 10.09
N LYS A 289 -0.27 23.74 11.34
CA LYS A 289 0.93 23.37 12.12
C LYS A 289 1.76 22.30 11.40
N CYS A 290 1.10 21.27 10.84
CA CYS A 290 1.80 20.22 10.07
C CYS A 290 2.51 20.82 8.85
N LEU A 291 1.81 21.64 8.07
CA LEU A 291 2.38 22.28 6.89
C LEU A 291 3.54 23.23 7.24
N ASP A 292 3.50 23.90 8.37
CA ASP A 292 4.60 24.75 8.84
C ASP A 292 5.83 23.90 9.22
N MET A 293 5.63 22.77 9.89
CA MET A 293 6.71 21.82 10.16
C MET A 293 7.30 21.26 8.86
N LEU A 294 6.46 20.82 7.92
CA LEU A 294 6.92 20.25 6.65
C LEU A 294 7.69 21.25 5.78
N ARG A 295 7.37 22.55 5.85
CA ARG A 295 8.14 23.60 5.16
C ARG A 295 9.57 23.67 5.65
N SER A 296 9.86 23.32 6.90
CA SER A 296 11.23 23.30 7.42
C SER A 296 12.09 22.20 6.79
N PHE A 297 11.47 21.11 6.27
CA PHE A 297 12.20 20.01 5.64
C PHE A 297 12.91 20.43 4.34
N ASP A 298 12.26 21.28 3.56
CA ASP A 298 12.79 21.81 2.29
C ASP A 298 13.43 23.19 2.45
N ASN A 299 13.50 23.71 3.68
CA ASN A 299 14.10 25.00 3.95
C ASN A 299 15.60 24.93 3.63
N THR A 300 16.09 25.91 2.86
CA THR A 300 17.51 26.02 2.52
C THR A 300 18.43 26.20 3.72
N GLN A 301 17.90 26.51 4.89
CA GLN A 301 18.65 26.64 6.13
C GLN A 301 18.73 25.32 6.93
N GLU A 302 17.66 24.53 6.95
CA GLU A 302 17.63 23.25 7.69
C GLU A 302 17.92 22.05 6.80
N GLN A 303 17.44 22.03 5.55
CA GLN A 303 17.67 20.99 4.54
C GLN A 303 17.54 19.56 5.10
N LEU A 304 16.46 19.29 5.83
CA LEU A 304 16.29 18.00 6.52
C LEU A 304 16.00 16.85 5.54
N ARG A 305 15.43 17.18 4.38
CA ARG A 305 15.09 16.19 3.37
C ARG A 305 16.27 15.94 2.43
N TYR A 306 16.49 14.68 2.06
CA TYR A 306 17.47 14.31 1.05
C TYR A 306 17.15 15.02 -0.29
N PRO A 307 18.10 15.76 -0.88
CA PRO A 307 17.89 16.47 -2.13
C PRO A 307 17.74 15.48 -3.28
N ARG A 308 16.68 15.60 -4.05
CA ARG A 308 16.43 14.77 -5.22
C ARG A 308 16.84 15.48 -6.49
N ASP A 309 17.46 14.74 -7.40
CA ASP A 309 17.69 15.21 -8.76
C ASP A 309 16.34 15.49 -9.43
N THR A 310 16.22 16.64 -10.08
CA THR A 310 15.01 17.09 -10.76
C THR A 310 14.59 16.14 -11.92
N GLU A 311 15.53 15.41 -12.50
CA GLU A 311 15.24 14.42 -13.55
C GLU A 311 14.66 13.13 -13.01
N ASN A 312 14.97 12.76 -11.74
CA ASN A 312 14.50 11.55 -11.06
C ASN A 312 13.84 11.86 -9.70
N SER A 313 13.23 13.02 -9.59
CA SER A 313 12.74 13.60 -8.32
C SER A 313 11.78 12.73 -7.51
N TRP A 314 11.14 11.73 -8.13
CA TRP A 314 10.21 10.84 -7.47
C TRP A 314 10.86 9.53 -6.95
N THR A 315 12.11 9.22 -7.33
CA THR A 315 12.80 7.99 -6.92
C THR A 315 13.70 8.26 -5.71
N PRO A 316 13.41 7.71 -4.54
CA PRO A 316 14.25 7.87 -3.35
C PRO A 316 15.55 7.08 -3.43
N SER A 317 16.55 7.46 -2.64
CA SER A 317 17.89 6.86 -2.66
C SER A 317 18.08 5.81 -1.56
N TYR A 318 17.86 4.54 -1.90
CA TYR A 318 18.08 3.43 -0.98
C TYR A 318 19.54 3.28 -0.52
N ASN A 319 20.50 3.61 -1.40
CA ASN A 319 21.91 3.51 -1.07
C ASN A 319 22.33 4.51 -0.01
N GLU A 320 21.85 5.76 -0.11
CA GLU A 320 22.17 6.79 0.87
C GLU A 320 21.67 6.43 2.29
N TRP A 321 20.50 5.81 2.36
CA TRP A 321 20.02 5.28 3.63
C TRP A 321 20.88 4.09 4.11
N ALA A 322 21.24 3.16 3.20
CA ALA A 322 22.07 2.02 3.53
C ALA A 322 23.50 2.42 3.94
N ASP A 323 24.01 3.53 3.44
CA ASP A 323 25.32 4.09 3.78
C ASP A 323 25.28 4.97 5.04
N GLY A 324 24.09 5.17 5.64
CA GLY A 324 23.88 5.96 6.85
C GLY A 324 23.92 7.47 6.61
N ASN A 325 23.70 7.91 5.38
CA ASN A 325 23.61 9.32 5.01
C ASN A 325 22.19 9.88 5.16
N THR A 326 21.19 9.01 5.28
CA THR A 326 19.81 9.39 5.60
C THR A 326 19.38 8.65 6.86
N LEU A 327 18.87 9.38 7.86
CA LEU A 327 18.47 8.82 9.14
C LEU A 327 17.21 7.94 9.01
N PHE A 328 16.16 8.48 8.41
CA PHE A 328 14.89 7.81 8.21
C PHE A 328 14.56 7.64 6.73
N PHE A 329 13.99 6.49 6.40
CA PHE A 329 13.46 6.22 5.06
C PHE A 329 11.97 5.85 5.16
N GLU A 330 11.10 6.62 4.50
CA GLU A 330 9.68 6.36 4.47
C GLU A 330 9.33 5.37 3.37
N ASP A 331 8.78 4.21 3.76
CA ASP A 331 8.19 3.22 2.84
C ASP A 331 7.34 2.18 3.60
N GLY A 332 6.57 1.38 2.85
CA GLY A 332 5.75 0.31 3.40
C GLY A 332 6.54 -0.92 3.87
N SER A 333 5.85 -1.87 4.51
CA SER A 333 6.44 -3.10 5.06
C SER A 333 7.14 -3.96 3.99
N TRP A 334 6.64 -3.99 2.75
CA TRP A 334 7.23 -4.73 1.63
C TRP A 334 8.69 -4.35 1.35
N ARG A 335 9.13 -3.15 1.76
CA ARG A 335 10.49 -2.67 1.54
C ARG A 335 11.53 -3.52 2.25
N TYR A 336 11.18 -4.14 3.38
CA TYR A 336 12.08 -5.06 4.04
C TYR A 336 12.49 -6.21 3.11
N GLU A 337 11.53 -6.91 2.54
CA GLU A 337 11.76 -8.05 1.66
C GLU A 337 12.42 -7.67 0.33
N GLU A 338 11.96 -6.59 -0.27
CA GLU A 338 12.46 -6.17 -1.58
C GLU A 338 13.88 -5.61 -1.55
N THR A 339 14.23 -4.89 -0.47
CA THR A 339 15.45 -4.08 -0.44
C THR A 339 16.28 -4.30 0.81
N TRP A 340 15.74 -4.09 2.02
CA TRP A 340 16.53 -4.05 3.25
C TRP A 340 17.17 -5.39 3.58
N ARG A 341 16.48 -6.49 3.38
CA ARG A 341 17.02 -7.84 3.53
C ARG A 341 18.24 -8.10 2.63
N LYS A 342 18.23 -7.57 1.39
CA LYS A 342 19.35 -7.67 0.46
C LYS A 342 20.55 -6.86 0.94
N PHE A 343 20.34 -5.64 1.43
CA PHE A 343 21.39 -4.83 2.04
C PHE A 343 21.96 -5.48 3.30
N LYS A 344 21.10 -5.97 4.19
CA LYS A 344 21.50 -6.72 5.38
C LYS A 344 22.42 -7.88 5.03
N LYS A 345 22.05 -8.72 4.08
CA LYS A 345 22.86 -9.85 3.61
C LYS A 345 24.18 -9.40 2.98
N LYS A 346 24.14 -8.39 2.10
CA LYS A 346 25.33 -7.84 1.43
C LYS A 346 26.34 -7.26 2.39
N ASN A 347 25.87 -6.49 3.36
CA ASN A 347 26.69 -5.75 4.31
C ASN A 347 26.98 -6.54 5.60
N LYS A 348 26.40 -7.75 5.74
CA LYS A 348 26.52 -8.61 6.94
C LYS A 348 26.07 -7.90 8.22
N TRP A 349 24.97 -7.16 8.12
CA TRP A 349 24.42 -6.49 9.27
C TRP A 349 23.81 -7.49 10.26
N GLU A 350 23.83 -7.13 11.55
CA GLU A 350 23.19 -7.89 12.63
C GLU A 350 21.67 -7.94 12.44
N ASP A 351 21.02 -8.86 13.15
CA ASP A 351 19.59 -9.09 12.96
C ASP A 351 18.72 -7.90 13.36
N ASP A 352 19.18 -7.12 14.33
CA ASP A 352 18.50 -5.94 14.86
C ASP A 352 19.01 -4.60 14.26
N GLU A 353 19.76 -4.64 13.17
CA GLU A 353 20.29 -3.42 12.53
C GLU A 353 19.20 -2.62 11.81
N VAL A 354 18.26 -3.29 11.13
CA VAL A 354 17.18 -2.64 10.38
C VAL A 354 15.92 -2.63 11.22
N ASN A 355 15.50 -1.45 11.63
CA ASN A 355 14.33 -1.23 12.45
C ASN A 355 13.35 -0.28 11.77
N PHE A 356 12.16 -0.17 12.34
CA PHE A 356 11.14 0.78 11.91
C PHE A 356 10.38 1.33 13.10
N VAL A 357 9.77 2.48 12.90
CA VAL A 357 8.89 3.14 13.88
C VAL A 357 7.72 3.77 13.14
N PRO A 358 6.52 3.87 13.76
CA PRO A 358 5.43 4.67 13.20
C PRO A 358 5.83 6.13 13.00
N PHE A 359 5.08 6.89 12.21
CA PHE A 359 5.27 8.34 12.16
C PHE A 359 5.04 8.96 13.54
N PRO A 360 5.81 10.01 13.91
CA PRO A 360 5.71 10.60 15.25
C PRO A 360 4.34 11.23 15.48
N GLN A 361 3.84 11.12 16.69
CA GLN A 361 2.58 11.73 17.11
C GLN A 361 2.68 13.26 17.07
N MET A 362 1.62 13.93 16.63
CA MET A 362 1.51 15.38 16.76
C MET A 362 1.55 15.78 18.24
N ASP A 363 2.34 16.80 18.57
CA ASP A 363 2.43 17.29 19.95
C ASP A 363 1.06 17.69 20.50
N GLY A 364 0.72 17.14 21.68
CA GLY A 364 -0.53 17.41 22.36
C GLY A 364 -1.75 16.69 21.78
N ALA A 365 -1.57 15.78 20.83
CA ALA A 365 -2.66 14.91 20.38
C ALA A 365 -3.07 13.94 21.50
N ASP A 366 -4.36 13.63 21.55
CA ASP A 366 -4.95 12.73 22.57
C ASP A 366 -4.65 11.24 22.32
N LYS A 367 -4.28 10.90 21.07
CA LYS A 367 -3.96 9.54 20.65
C LYS A 367 -3.07 9.54 19.41
N TYR A 368 -2.51 8.38 19.11
CA TYR A 368 -1.76 8.12 17.89
C TYR A 368 -2.70 8.05 16.69
N TYR A 369 -2.40 8.83 15.66
CA TYR A 369 -3.03 8.73 14.35
C TYR A 369 -2.02 8.26 13.33
N GLN A 370 -2.41 7.32 12.50
CA GLN A 370 -1.55 6.72 11.48
C GLN A 370 -2.31 6.60 10.17
N SER A 371 -1.61 6.84 9.06
CA SER A 371 -2.13 6.52 7.74
C SER A 371 -2.27 5.02 7.60
N MET A 372 -3.46 4.55 7.21
CA MET A 372 -3.74 3.13 7.03
C MET A 372 -4.06 2.83 5.58
N LYS A 373 -3.47 1.74 5.08
CA LYS A 373 -3.83 1.10 3.83
C LYS A 373 -4.85 0.01 4.14
N GLN A 374 -5.93 -0.01 3.39
CA GLN A 374 -6.88 -1.11 3.40
C GLN A 374 -6.55 -2.10 2.28
N ASP A 375 -6.49 -3.38 2.60
CA ASP A 375 -6.45 -4.42 1.58
C ASP A 375 -7.87 -4.80 1.21
N SER A 376 -8.21 -4.53 -0.04
CA SER A 376 -9.52 -4.78 -0.60
C SER A 376 -9.41 -5.16 -2.07
N ILE A 377 -10.29 -6.04 -2.50
CA ILE A 377 -10.36 -6.54 -3.87
C ILE A 377 -11.76 -6.30 -4.39
N MET A 378 -11.86 -5.55 -5.48
CA MET A 378 -13.14 -5.17 -6.07
C MET A 378 -13.70 -6.30 -6.93
N LEU A 379 -15.01 -6.54 -6.84
CA LEU A 379 -15.74 -7.41 -7.76
C LEU A 379 -16.02 -6.65 -9.06
N VAL A 380 -15.47 -7.13 -10.16
CA VAL A 380 -15.59 -6.46 -11.46
C VAL A 380 -17.00 -6.56 -12.01
N ALA A 381 -17.48 -5.51 -12.66
CA ALA A 381 -18.78 -5.52 -13.34
C ALA A 381 -18.81 -6.58 -14.43
N GLY A 382 -19.86 -7.44 -14.44
CA GLY A 382 -19.98 -8.55 -15.38
C GLY A 382 -19.12 -9.78 -15.03
N ALA A 383 -18.46 -9.81 -13.87
CA ALA A 383 -17.81 -11.01 -13.36
C ALA A 383 -18.81 -12.18 -13.26
N LYS A 384 -18.38 -13.37 -13.69
CA LYS A 384 -19.25 -14.55 -13.76
C LYS A 384 -18.96 -15.56 -12.64
N ASN A 385 -17.75 -15.54 -12.05
CA ASN A 385 -17.34 -16.46 -11.00
C ASN A 385 -17.51 -15.82 -9.60
N ILE A 386 -18.76 -15.57 -9.22
CA ILE A 386 -19.10 -14.91 -7.95
C ILE A 386 -18.68 -15.78 -6.75
N ASP A 387 -18.89 -17.10 -6.83
CA ASP A 387 -18.49 -18.01 -5.77
C ASP A 387 -16.96 -18.06 -5.61
N GLY A 388 -16.23 -18.05 -6.72
CA GLY A 388 -14.75 -17.91 -6.69
C GLY A 388 -14.30 -16.60 -6.05
N TYR A 389 -14.94 -15.50 -6.38
CA TYR A 389 -14.67 -14.20 -5.76
C TYR A 389 -14.94 -14.26 -4.24
N LYS A 390 -16.12 -14.73 -3.80
CA LYS A 390 -16.46 -14.85 -2.36
C LYS A 390 -15.43 -15.71 -1.61
N ALA A 391 -15.09 -16.86 -2.16
CA ALA A 391 -14.11 -17.76 -1.60
C ALA A 391 -12.73 -17.10 -1.46
N TRP A 392 -12.33 -16.32 -2.47
CA TRP A 392 -11.08 -15.60 -2.45
C TRP A 392 -11.03 -14.48 -1.40
N ILE A 393 -12.10 -13.68 -1.31
CA ILE A 393 -12.21 -12.63 -0.29
C ILE A 393 -12.14 -13.23 1.11
N TYR A 394 -12.89 -14.31 1.36
CA TYR A 394 -12.87 -14.97 2.66
C TYR A 394 -11.50 -15.57 2.99
N SER A 395 -10.83 -16.19 2.02
CA SER A 395 -9.49 -16.74 2.22
C SER A 395 -8.45 -15.66 2.58
N ASN A 396 -8.57 -14.47 1.97
CA ASN A 396 -7.72 -13.33 2.35
C ASN A 396 -8.05 -12.83 3.76
N LEU A 397 -9.33 -12.71 4.10
CA LEU A 397 -9.78 -12.29 5.42
C LEU A 397 -9.19 -13.21 6.49
N VAL A 398 -9.31 -14.52 6.32
CA VAL A 398 -8.75 -15.52 7.23
C VAL A 398 -7.22 -15.43 7.30
N ALA A 399 -6.55 -15.39 6.16
CA ALA A 399 -5.08 -15.36 6.11
C ALA A 399 -4.50 -14.10 6.75
N SER A 400 -5.19 -12.96 6.63
CA SER A 400 -4.74 -11.68 7.18
C SER A 400 -5.01 -11.52 8.68
N ASN A 401 -5.97 -12.29 9.22
CA ASN A 401 -6.42 -12.13 10.60
C ASN A 401 -6.01 -13.29 11.53
N ASP A 402 -5.58 -14.41 10.97
CA ASP A 402 -4.99 -15.49 11.78
C ASP A 402 -3.54 -15.13 12.15
N PRO A 403 -3.21 -14.96 13.45
CA PRO A 403 -1.90 -14.49 13.88
C PRO A 403 -0.76 -15.47 13.57
N GLU A 404 -1.05 -16.75 13.33
CA GLU A 404 -0.04 -17.74 12.96
C GLU A 404 0.19 -17.77 11.44
N ILE A 405 -0.79 -17.33 10.65
CA ILE A 405 -0.69 -17.25 9.19
C ILE A 405 -0.14 -15.90 8.74
N ALA A 406 -0.51 -14.81 9.41
CA ALA A 406 -0.12 -13.45 9.07
C ALA A 406 1.34 -13.10 9.43
N LYS A 407 2.07 -13.99 10.13
CA LYS A 407 3.51 -13.83 10.46
C LYS A 407 4.39 -13.96 9.22
#